data_562db5bf2d3ff0572b152d2e7e59e2d4
#
_entry.id   562db5bf2d3ff0572b152d2e7e59e2d4
#
_cell.length_a   1.000
_cell.length_b   1.000
_cell.length_c   1.000
_cell.angle_alpha   90.00
_cell.angle_beta   90.00
_cell.angle_gamma   90.00
#
_symmetry.space_group_name_H-M   'P 1'
#
loop_
_entity.id
_entity.type
_entity.pdbx_description
1 polymer ?
#
loop_
_entity_poly.entity_id
_entity_poly.type
_entity_poly.pdbx_seq_one_letter_code
_entity_poly.pdbx_strand_id
1 'polypeptide(L)'
;MYDPSVAAGLALLDQVEAPGSEVEIKPLKARRYINEAEVLAKVADKGFLRSYVDYCADSTDAPHIFHLGVGVGILGAALGNNVRVPSWARQEIYPNVWLVLIAPSGFMRKSASLRLGKRLLSQSVPKALLPDDWTPEKLASILQDNPAGLLTISEFTRILAMLERDYNLGSKEMLTELYDSPAQWVVERQKTKKRIIENAAVSLLGATTSDWLEDRVKSKDLRGGFLARFLFLPARKRGPRVTKRPGITHAIALSLSDHLKAVAELEGQADFSEVWEGFDDWLYRYEVMAESGGMPPELAGMYSRTGTTTLKLALIMQASLRPQLEITDEAMRKAITFIEFVHSVTAKVTGSFADDWFGKQLNRARQFLQDQGGEASREELFRYMRIEKRRLDAVIETLREQGFLQIGKGESTGGRPPTVYRLINT
;
A
#
# COMPACT_ATOMS: atom_id res chain seq x y z
N MET A 1 22.03 49.28 -14.66
CA MET A 1 21.42 49.94 -13.50
C MET A 1 20.88 48.85 -12.58
N TYR A 2 21.53 48.60 -11.47
CA TYR A 2 21.07 47.63 -10.47
C TYR A 2 19.95 48.26 -9.63
N ASP A 3 18.86 47.54 -9.46
CA ASP A 3 17.69 47.95 -8.65
C ASP A 3 18.05 47.85 -7.15
N PRO A 4 18.02 48.94 -6.39
CA PRO A 4 18.36 48.95 -4.97
C PRO A 4 17.38 48.14 -4.10
N SER A 5 16.17 47.75 -4.59
CA SER A 5 15.16 47.00 -3.87
C SER A 5 15.55 45.50 -3.68
N VAL A 6 16.42 44.96 -4.56
CA VAL A 6 16.90 43.58 -4.45
C VAL A 6 17.98 43.43 -3.38
N ALA A 7 18.79 44.48 -3.16
CA ALA A 7 19.83 44.49 -2.14
C ALA A 7 19.25 44.59 -0.70
N ALA A 8 18.11 45.25 -0.54
CA ALA A 8 17.41 45.33 0.75
C ALA A 8 16.72 44.00 1.14
N GLY A 9 16.29 43.21 0.16
CA GLY A 9 15.68 41.89 0.40
C GLY A 9 16.69 40.81 0.84
N LEU A 10 17.94 40.89 0.38
CA LEU A 10 19.02 39.98 0.78
C LEU A 10 19.57 40.28 2.18
N ALA A 11 19.58 41.56 2.61
CA ALA A 11 20.02 41.94 3.95
C ALA A 11 19.06 41.56 5.08
N LEU A 12 17.80 41.26 4.75
CA LEU A 12 16.80 40.77 5.71
C LEU A 12 16.91 39.27 5.96
N LEU A 13 17.53 38.50 5.07
CA LEU A 13 17.74 37.05 5.24
C LEU A 13 18.90 36.73 6.20
N ASP A 14 19.84 37.66 6.40
CA ASP A 14 20.96 37.48 7.35
C ASP A 14 20.60 37.83 8.82
N GLN A 15 19.37 38.26 9.10
CA GLN A 15 18.90 38.57 10.44
C GLN A 15 17.87 37.57 10.99
N VAL A 16 17.63 36.48 10.29
CA VAL A 16 16.88 35.35 10.88
C VAL A 16 17.88 34.57 11.72
N GLU A 17 17.97 34.92 13.01
CA GLU A 17 18.59 34.05 13.99
C GLU A 17 17.96 32.67 13.86
N ALA A 18 18.78 31.66 13.56
CA ALA A 18 18.37 30.27 13.65
C ALA A 18 17.81 30.07 15.07
N PRO A 19 16.63 29.49 15.24
CA PRO A 19 16.10 29.17 16.56
C PRO A 19 17.09 28.18 17.20
N GLY A 20 17.96 28.72 18.06
CA GLY A 20 18.89 27.97 18.88
C GLY A 20 18.17 27.34 20.05
N SER A 21 17.52 26.23 19.79
CA SER A 21 17.30 25.19 20.76
C SER A 21 17.39 23.86 20.01
N GLU A 22 18.49 23.14 20.21
CA GLU A 22 18.52 21.71 19.95
C GLU A 22 17.40 21.10 20.80
N VAL A 23 16.24 20.96 20.18
CA VAL A 23 15.16 20.17 20.78
C VAL A 23 15.70 18.75 20.79
N GLU A 24 16.05 18.25 21.99
CA GLU A 24 16.42 16.86 22.19
C GLU A 24 15.26 15.97 21.79
N ILE A 25 15.26 15.56 20.52
CA ILE A 25 14.23 14.73 19.94
C ILE A 25 14.40 13.36 20.54
N LYS A 26 13.56 13.04 21.54
CA LYS A 26 13.49 11.69 22.06
C LYS A 26 13.00 10.78 20.93
N PRO A 27 13.84 9.86 20.42
CA PRO A 27 13.43 8.95 19.38
C PRO A 27 12.16 8.22 19.83
N LEU A 28 11.23 8.03 18.89
CA LEU A 28 10.10 7.16 19.14
C LEU A 28 10.63 5.83 19.68
N LYS A 29 10.19 5.43 20.88
CA LYS A 29 10.52 4.11 21.43
C LYS A 29 10.26 3.07 20.36
N ALA A 30 11.13 2.07 20.25
CA ALA A 30 11.06 0.99 19.27
C ALA A 30 9.63 0.63 18.93
N ARG A 31 9.30 0.62 17.63
CA ARG A 31 7.98 0.53 17.02
C ARG A 31 7.04 -0.38 17.79
N ARG A 32 6.04 0.18 18.45
CA ARG A 32 4.99 -0.61 19.10
C ARG A 32 4.22 -1.36 18.04
N TYR A 33 4.24 -2.68 18.10
CA TYR A 33 3.42 -3.49 17.21
C TYR A 33 1.94 -3.33 17.57
N ILE A 34 1.17 -2.75 16.65
CA ILE A 34 -0.29 -2.69 16.75
C ILE A 34 -0.84 -3.98 16.16
N ASN A 35 -1.60 -4.74 16.93
CA ASN A 35 -2.24 -5.96 16.44
C ASN A 35 -3.64 -5.69 15.88
N GLU A 36 -4.24 -6.70 15.21
CA GLU A 36 -5.56 -6.59 14.59
C GLU A 36 -6.66 -6.21 15.59
N ALA A 37 -6.65 -6.77 16.79
CA ALA A 37 -7.65 -6.47 17.81
C ALA A 37 -7.55 -5.01 18.30
N GLU A 38 -6.33 -4.50 18.43
CA GLU A 38 -6.09 -3.12 18.85
C GLU A 38 -6.52 -2.12 17.79
N VAL A 39 -6.22 -2.37 16.51
CA VAL A 39 -6.66 -1.47 15.44
C VAL A 39 -8.18 -1.46 15.29
N LEU A 40 -8.83 -2.61 15.41
CA LEU A 40 -10.29 -2.70 15.38
C LEU A 40 -10.92 -1.93 16.56
N ALA A 41 -10.36 -2.09 17.77
CA ALA A 41 -10.86 -1.41 18.97
C ALA A 41 -10.66 0.10 18.95
N LYS A 42 -9.63 0.62 18.24
CA LYS A 42 -9.33 2.06 18.20
C LYS A 42 -9.88 2.76 16.96
N VAL A 43 -9.95 2.07 15.82
CA VAL A 43 -10.35 2.66 14.54
C VAL A 43 -11.83 2.45 14.27
N ALA A 44 -12.34 1.24 14.54
CA ALA A 44 -13.74 0.87 14.34
C ALA A 44 -14.49 0.71 15.68
N ASP A 45 -14.29 1.64 16.61
CA ASP A 45 -14.99 1.64 17.91
C ASP A 45 -16.39 2.25 17.84
N LYS A 46 -16.61 3.15 16.88
CA LYS A 46 -17.90 3.84 16.64
C LYS A 46 -18.02 4.35 15.20
N GLY A 47 -19.15 4.98 14.87
CA GLY A 47 -19.43 5.55 13.55
C GLY A 47 -19.71 4.52 12.47
N PHE A 48 -19.61 4.95 11.23
CA PHE A 48 -19.87 4.10 10.07
C PHE A 48 -19.00 2.83 10.06
N LEU A 49 -17.69 2.95 10.30
CA LEU A 49 -16.79 1.78 10.25
C LEU A 49 -17.17 0.72 11.28
N ARG A 50 -17.59 1.10 12.49
CA ARG A 50 -18.09 0.15 13.49
C ARG A 50 -19.34 -0.56 12.99
N SER A 51 -20.36 0.22 12.61
CA SER A 51 -21.63 -0.32 12.15
C SER A 51 -21.46 -1.21 10.91
N TYR A 52 -20.55 -0.84 10.00
CA TYR A 52 -20.25 -1.62 8.81
C TYR A 52 -19.53 -2.93 9.12
N VAL A 53 -18.53 -2.92 10.02
CA VAL A 53 -17.84 -4.15 10.45
C VAL A 53 -18.84 -5.10 11.11
N ASP A 54 -19.70 -4.61 12.00
CA ASP A 54 -20.73 -5.44 12.67
C ASP A 54 -21.75 -6.00 11.67
N TYR A 55 -22.27 -5.16 10.76
CA TYR A 55 -23.17 -5.59 9.68
C TYR A 55 -22.56 -6.71 8.82
N CYS A 56 -21.29 -6.60 8.48
CA CYS A 56 -20.59 -7.62 7.71
C CYS A 56 -20.31 -8.88 8.53
N ALA A 57 -19.96 -8.74 9.81
CA ALA A 57 -19.68 -9.86 10.71
C ALA A 57 -20.94 -10.73 10.97
N ASP A 58 -22.12 -10.15 10.91
CA ASP A 58 -23.40 -10.88 10.96
C ASP A 58 -23.66 -11.72 9.69
N SER A 59 -22.97 -11.38 8.58
CA SER A 59 -23.21 -12.00 7.27
C SER A 59 -22.14 -13.00 6.85
N THR A 60 -20.91 -12.88 7.37
CA THR A 60 -19.76 -13.71 6.96
C THR A 60 -18.72 -13.83 8.05
N ASP A 61 -18.06 -14.99 8.11
CA ASP A 61 -16.91 -15.28 8.97
C ASP A 61 -15.56 -14.75 8.41
N ALA A 62 -15.59 -13.76 7.53
CA ALA A 62 -14.38 -13.11 7.07
C ALA A 62 -13.70 -12.35 8.22
N PRO A 63 -12.35 -12.19 8.20
CA PRO A 63 -11.64 -11.38 9.18
C PRO A 63 -12.21 -9.96 9.28
N HIS A 64 -12.40 -9.46 10.49
CA HIS A 64 -12.96 -8.12 10.70
C HIS A 64 -12.07 -7.01 10.11
N ILE A 65 -10.75 -7.23 10.06
CA ILE A 65 -9.82 -6.30 9.41
C ILE A 65 -10.11 -6.13 7.92
N PHE A 66 -10.64 -7.16 7.24
CA PHE A 66 -11.06 -7.05 5.85
C PHE A 66 -12.29 -6.17 5.71
N HIS A 67 -13.26 -6.30 6.62
CA HIS A 67 -14.42 -5.42 6.64
C HIS A 67 -14.01 -3.97 6.93
N LEU A 68 -13.09 -3.75 7.88
CA LEU A 68 -12.54 -2.41 8.14
C LEU A 68 -11.90 -1.81 6.88
N GLY A 69 -11.01 -2.57 6.21
CA GLY A 69 -10.36 -2.09 4.98
C GLY A 69 -11.33 -1.79 3.84
N VAL A 70 -12.35 -2.65 3.66
CA VAL A 70 -13.41 -2.42 2.66
C VAL A 70 -14.24 -1.19 3.03
N GLY A 71 -14.57 -1.01 4.32
CA GLY A 71 -15.26 0.17 4.83
C GLY A 71 -14.50 1.47 4.54
N VAL A 72 -13.18 1.48 4.77
CA VAL A 72 -12.29 2.60 4.42
C VAL A 72 -12.31 2.88 2.90
N GLY A 73 -12.23 1.83 2.08
CA GLY A 73 -12.24 1.96 0.62
C GLY A 73 -13.56 2.53 0.06
N ILE A 74 -14.72 2.08 0.57
CA ILE A 74 -16.02 2.59 0.10
C ILE A 74 -16.30 4.01 0.59
N LEU A 75 -15.83 4.41 1.77
CA LEU A 75 -15.91 5.80 2.24
C LEU A 75 -15.04 6.72 1.38
N GLY A 76 -13.79 6.33 1.08
CA GLY A 76 -12.92 7.09 0.20
C GLY A 76 -13.49 7.24 -1.22
N ALA A 77 -14.15 6.20 -1.74
CA ALA A 77 -14.84 6.26 -3.02
C ALA A 77 -16.11 7.12 -2.98
N ALA A 78 -16.85 7.12 -1.87
CA ALA A 78 -18.05 7.96 -1.70
C ALA A 78 -17.70 9.45 -1.61
N LEU A 79 -16.58 9.82 -0.96
CA LEU A 79 -16.03 11.17 -0.95
C LEU A 79 -15.62 11.62 -2.36
N GLY A 80 -15.13 10.70 -3.17
CA GLY A 80 -14.78 10.93 -4.57
C GLY A 80 -13.75 12.05 -4.76
N ASN A 81 -13.97 12.90 -5.77
CA ASN A 81 -13.17 14.08 -6.09
C ASN A 81 -13.87 15.41 -5.73
N ASN A 82 -14.97 15.35 -4.99
CA ASN A 82 -15.67 16.54 -4.51
C ASN A 82 -14.97 17.17 -3.30
N VAL A 83 -14.21 16.37 -2.56
CA VAL A 83 -13.52 16.81 -1.34
C VAL A 83 -12.01 16.78 -1.54
N ARG A 84 -11.35 17.86 -1.15
CA ARG A 84 -9.91 18.03 -1.26
C ARG A 84 -9.25 17.99 0.11
N VAL A 85 -8.03 17.47 0.14
CA VAL A 85 -7.15 17.43 1.31
C VAL A 85 -6.03 18.46 1.10
N PRO A 86 -5.66 19.27 2.10
CA PRO A 86 -4.54 20.20 1.97
C PRO A 86 -3.23 19.48 1.72
N SER A 87 -2.31 20.09 0.98
CA SER A 87 -1.02 19.54 0.61
C SER A 87 0.08 20.58 0.70
N TRP A 88 1.29 20.14 1.13
CA TRP A 88 2.49 21.00 1.19
C TRP A 88 2.92 21.54 -0.17
N ALA A 89 2.72 20.78 -1.25
CA ALA A 89 3.18 21.13 -2.59
C ALA A 89 2.16 21.95 -3.40
N ARG A 90 1.14 22.51 -2.77
CA ARG A 90 0.01 23.18 -3.44
C ARG A 90 -0.67 22.30 -4.50
N GLN A 91 -0.50 20.99 -4.41
CA GLN A 91 -1.16 20.01 -5.23
C GLN A 91 -2.48 19.63 -4.57
N GLU A 92 -3.54 19.51 -5.35
CA GLU A 92 -4.80 18.98 -4.84
C GLU A 92 -4.66 17.48 -4.57
N ILE A 93 -5.07 17.06 -3.39
CA ILE A 93 -5.06 15.65 -2.96
C ILE A 93 -6.51 15.24 -2.70
N TYR A 94 -6.88 14.06 -3.19
CA TYR A 94 -8.21 13.50 -2.99
C TYR A 94 -8.17 12.28 -2.06
N PRO A 95 -9.29 11.90 -1.41
CA PRO A 95 -9.34 10.80 -0.43
C PRO A 95 -9.34 9.40 -1.07
N ASN A 96 -8.77 9.26 -2.26
CA ASN A 96 -8.61 7.97 -2.91
C ASN A 96 -7.58 7.10 -2.16
N VAL A 97 -7.92 5.83 -1.93
CA VAL A 97 -7.06 4.84 -1.26
C VAL A 97 -7.03 3.53 -2.03
N TRP A 98 -5.88 2.88 -2.04
CA TRP A 98 -5.68 1.58 -2.65
C TRP A 98 -5.38 0.55 -1.58
N LEU A 99 -6.29 -0.44 -1.41
CA LEU A 99 -6.16 -1.47 -0.38
C LEU A 99 -6.19 -2.87 -1.01
N VAL A 100 -5.39 -3.77 -0.43
CA VAL A 100 -5.34 -5.17 -0.86
C VAL A 100 -5.49 -6.10 0.33
N LEU A 101 -6.52 -6.93 0.29
CA LEU A 101 -6.78 -7.98 1.27
C LEU A 101 -5.90 -9.19 0.96
N ILE A 102 -5.08 -9.62 1.92
CA ILE A 102 -4.15 -10.74 1.73
C ILE A 102 -4.48 -11.87 2.70
N ALA A 103 -4.73 -13.06 2.17
CA ALA A 103 -4.91 -14.27 2.98
C ALA A 103 -4.82 -15.54 2.12
N PRO A 104 -4.59 -16.70 2.72
CA PRO A 104 -4.61 -17.99 2.02
C PRO A 104 -5.91 -18.21 1.21
N SER A 105 -5.82 -19.02 0.16
CA SER A 105 -6.96 -19.31 -0.72
C SER A 105 -8.06 -20.09 0.02
N GLY A 106 -9.32 -19.89 -0.41
CA GLY A 106 -10.48 -20.73 -0.08
C GLY A 106 -11.19 -20.36 1.23
N PHE A 107 -10.49 -20.18 2.34
CA PHE A 107 -11.12 -20.12 3.67
C PHE A 107 -11.44 -18.72 4.19
N MET A 108 -10.72 -17.69 3.76
CA MET A 108 -10.75 -16.37 4.42
C MET A 108 -11.80 -15.39 3.86
N ARG A 109 -12.68 -15.84 2.98
CA ARG A 109 -13.84 -15.07 2.48
C ARG A 109 -13.52 -13.66 1.92
N LYS A 110 -12.30 -13.42 1.41
CA LYS A 110 -11.89 -12.12 0.82
C LYS A 110 -12.91 -11.57 -0.18
N SER A 111 -13.32 -12.40 -1.16
CA SER A 111 -14.29 -12.00 -2.18
C SER A 111 -15.69 -11.72 -1.61
N ALA A 112 -16.07 -12.34 -0.48
CA ALA A 112 -17.32 -12.02 0.19
C ALA A 112 -17.28 -10.63 0.83
N SER A 113 -16.15 -10.27 1.48
CA SER A 113 -15.94 -8.93 2.04
C SER A 113 -16.03 -7.86 0.95
N LEU A 114 -15.35 -8.04 -0.18
CA LEU A 114 -15.41 -7.10 -1.32
C LEU A 114 -16.84 -6.95 -1.86
N ARG A 115 -17.58 -8.08 -2.03
CA ARG A 115 -18.95 -8.05 -2.53
C ARG A 115 -19.91 -7.31 -1.62
N LEU A 116 -19.77 -7.44 -0.29
CA LEU A 116 -20.61 -6.71 0.67
C LEU A 116 -20.42 -5.20 0.55
N GLY A 117 -19.17 -4.73 0.51
CA GLY A 117 -18.89 -3.30 0.32
C GLY A 117 -19.35 -2.78 -1.03
N LYS A 118 -19.06 -3.52 -2.10
CA LYS A 118 -19.50 -3.17 -3.45
C LYS A 118 -21.03 -3.05 -3.54
N ARG A 119 -21.77 -4.02 -2.95
CA ARG A 119 -23.22 -4.00 -2.93
C ARG A 119 -23.77 -2.79 -2.18
N LEU A 120 -23.22 -2.49 -1.00
CA LEU A 120 -23.65 -1.32 -0.22
C LEU A 120 -23.38 -0.03 -1.00
N LEU A 121 -22.17 0.15 -1.55
CA LEU A 121 -21.82 1.33 -2.32
C LEU A 121 -22.70 1.49 -3.57
N SER A 122 -22.95 0.41 -4.31
CA SER A 122 -23.79 0.46 -5.52
C SER A 122 -25.24 0.82 -5.23
N GLN A 123 -25.75 0.49 -4.06
CA GLN A 123 -27.12 0.82 -3.62
C GLN A 123 -27.22 2.25 -3.06
N SER A 124 -26.14 2.78 -2.51
CA SER A 124 -26.12 4.08 -1.83
C SER A 124 -25.65 5.21 -2.76
N VAL A 125 -24.53 5.00 -3.43
CA VAL A 125 -23.85 5.97 -4.30
C VAL A 125 -23.41 5.27 -5.61
N PRO A 126 -24.35 4.94 -6.51
CA PRO A 126 -24.05 4.14 -7.72
C PRO A 126 -22.92 4.74 -8.57
N LYS A 127 -22.83 6.07 -8.65
CA LYS A 127 -21.81 6.79 -9.41
C LYS A 127 -20.40 6.54 -8.88
N ALA A 128 -20.24 6.22 -7.60
CA ALA A 128 -18.95 5.93 -6.99
C ALA A 128 -18.44 4.52 -7.31
N LEU A 129 -19.16 3.70 -8.09
CA LEU A 129 -18.73 2.38 -8.50
C LEU A 129 -18.31 2.39 -9.98
N LEU A 130 -17.04 2.11 -10.23
CA LEU A 130 -16.49 1.97 -11.57
C LEU A 130 -16.68 0.53 -12.09
N PRO A 131 -16.73 0.32 -13.43
CA PRO A 131 -16.89 -1.00 -14.03
C PRO A 131 -15.77 -1.98 -13.65
N ASP A 132 -16.11 -3.26 -13.45
CA ASP A 132 -15.13 -4.31 -13.13
C ASP A 132 -14.29 -4.72 -14.35
N ASP A 133 -14.88 -4.63 -15.54
CA ASP A 133 -14.23 -4.99 -16.80
C ASP A 133 -13.55 -3.75 -17.41
N TRP A 134 -12.29 -3.58 -17.08
CA TRP A 134 -11.49 -2.48 -17.60
C TRP A 134 -10.11 -2.95 -18.09
N THR A 135 -9.62 -2.24 -19.08
CA THR A 135 -8.20 -2.26 -19.51
C THR A 135 -7.64 -0.87 -19.34
N PRO A 136 -6.32 -0.67 -19.38
CA PRO A 136 -5.73 0.66 -19.29
C PRO A 136 -6.31 1.66 -20.30
N GLU A 137 -6.64 1.18 -21.51
CA GLU A 137 -7.26 2.00 -22.57
C GLU A 137 -8.71 2.37 -22.25
N LYS A 138 -9.49 1.38 -21.78
CA LYS A 138 -10.90 1.56 -21.45
C LYS A 138 -11.05 2.42 -20.18
N LEU A 139 -10.10 2.33 -19.25
CA LEU A 139 -10.12 3.12 -18.02
C LEU A 139 -10.11 4.63 -18.31
N ALA A 140 -9.30 5.09 -19.27
CA ALA A 140 -9.30 6.49 -19.67
C ALA A 140 -10.65 6.97 -20.22
N SER A 141 -11.39 6.09 -20.94
CA SER A 141 -12.75 6.41 -21.40
C SER A 141 -13.75 6.46 -20.25
N ILE A 142 -13.66 5.52 -19.32
CA ILE A 142 -14.53 5.47 -18.13
C ILE A 142 -14.34 6.74 -17.28
N LEU A 143 -13.07 7.13 -17.05
CA LEU A 143 -12.73 8.28 -16.21
C LEU A 143 -13.03 9.63 -16.87
N GLN A 144 -13.18 9.68 -18.19
CA GLN A 144 -13.65 10.89 -18.88
C GLN A 144 -15.11 11.21 -18.53
N ASP A 145 -15.94 10.18 -18.37
CA ASP A 145 -17.35 10.32 -18.01
C ASP A 145 -17.57 10.39 -16.49
N ASN A 146 -16.72 9.70 -15.74
CA ASN A 146 -16.78 9.64 -14.26
C ASN A 146 -15.37 9.58 -13.69
N PRO A 147 -14.75 10.71 -13.32
CA PRO A 147 -13.35 10.79 -12.93
C PRO A 147 -13.05 10.22 -11.54
N ALA A 148 -14.06 9.87 -10.74
CA ALA A 148 -13.88 9.37 -9.39
C ALA A 148 -14.68 8.10 -9.12
N GLY A 149 -14.17 7.23 -8.25
CA GLY A 149 -14.91 6.05 -7.81
C GLY A 149 -14.02 4.88 -7.39
N LEU A 150 -14.66 3.73 -7.21
CA LEU A 150 -14.07 2.49 -6.74
C LEU A 150 -13.88 1.48 -7.86
N LEU A 151 -12.64 1.09 -8.11
CA LEU A 151 -12.29 -0.13 -8.84
C LEU A 151 -12.20 -1.31 -7.87
N THR A 152 -12.85 -2.44 -8.22
CA THR A 152 -12.76 -3.68 -7.44
C THR A 152 -12.04 -4.77 -8.24
N ILE A 153 -11.13 -5.50 -7.58
CA ILE A 153 -10.27 -6.48 -8.20
C ILE A 153 -10.24 -7.74 -7.34
N SER A 154 -10.99 -8.75 -7.75
CA SER A 154 -11.07 -10.01 -7.01
C SER A 154 -9.76 -10.82 -6.97
N GLU A 155 -8.90 -10.62 -7.98
CA GLU A 155 -7.57 -11.25 -8.09
C GLU A 155 -6.51 -10.19 -8.45
N PHE A 156 -5.96 -9.54 -7.42
CA PHE A 156 -5.00 -8.45 -7.59
C PHE A 156 -3.77 -8.82 -8.43
N THR A 157 -3.31 -10.06 -8.34
CA THR A 157 -2.18 -10.56 -9.13
C THR A 157 -2.45 -10.62 -10.63
N ARG A 158 -3.72 -10.68 -11.07
CA ARG A 158 -4.06 -10.55 -12.49
C ARG A 158 -3.69 -9.18 -13.05
N ILE A 159 -3.85 -8.13 -12.23
CA ILE A 159 -3.39 -6.78 -12.62
C ILE A 159 -1.88 -6.77 -12.80
N LEU A 160 -1.12 -7.29 -11.84
CA LEU A 160 0.34 -7.33 -11.96
C LEU A 160 0.75 -8.07 -13.24
N ALA A 161 0.12 -9.22 -13.52
CA ALA A 161 0.37 -9.98 -14.75
C ALA A 161 -0.08 -9.24 -16.02
N MET A 162 -1.16 -8.48 -15.96
CA MET A 162 -1.63 -7.65 -17.08
C MET A 162 -0.66 -6.50 -17.36
N LEU A 163 -0.16 -5.84 -16.31
CA LEU A 163 0.75 -4.72 -16.41
C LEU A 163 2.17 -5.11 -16.86
N GLU A 164 2.53 -6.40 -16.74
CA GLU A 164 3.83 -6.93 -17.20
C GLU A 164 3.85 -7.31 -18.70
N ARG A 165 2.71 -7.29 -19.40
CA ARG A 165 2.64 -7.63 -20.82
C ARG A 165 3.20 -6.49 -21.67
N ASP A 166 3.94 -6.84 -22.74
CA ASP A 166 4.63 -5.89 -23.62
C ASP A 166 3.71 -4.81 -24.21
N TYR A 167 2.47 -5.16 -24.55
CA TYR A 167 1.49 -4.19 -25.10
C TYR A 167 0.89 -3.26 -24.04
N ASN A 168 1.15 -3.51 -22.74
CA ASN A 168 0.73 -2.67 -21.63
C ASN A 168 1.88 -1.84 -21.04
N LEU A 169 2.98 -1.67 -21.79
CA LEU A 169 4.08 -0.80 -21.38
C LEU A 169 3.53 0.61 -21.05
N GLY A 170 3.95 1.14 -19.90
CA GLY A 170 3.47 2.42 -19.38
C GLY A 170 2.19 2.35 -18.54
N SER A 171 1.57 1.17 -18.41
CA SER A 171 0.32 1.06 -17.63
C SER A 171 0.54 1.12 -16.11
N LYS A 172 1.72 0.71 -15.62
CA LYS A 172 2.09 0.91 -14.20
C LYS A 172 2.26 2.39 -13.89
N GLU A 173 2.94 3.11 -14.76
CA GLU A 173 3.16 4.54 -14.67
C GLU A 173 1.82 5.29 -14.73
N MET A 174 0.95 4.92 -15.64
CA MET A 174 -0.41 5.44 -15.77
C MET A 174 -1.23 5.29 -14.48
N LEU A 175 -1.25 4.09 -13.90
CA LEU A 175 -1.97 3.85 -12.64
C LEU A 175 -1.30 4.60 -11.48
N THR A 176 0.04 4.68 -11.48
CA THR A 176 0.81 5.43 -10.50
C THR A 176 0.42 6.91 -10.52
N GLU A 177 0.32 7.49 -11.70
CA GLU A 177 -0.12 8.87 -11.91
C GLU A 177 -1.57 9.08 -11.46
N LEU A 178 -2.47 8.16 -11.78
CA LEU A 178 -3.86 8.21 -11.32
C LEU A 178 -4.02 8.15 -9.79
N TYR A 179 -3.15 7.42 -9.09
CA TYR A 179 -3.17 7.43 -7.63
C TYR A 179 -2.82 8.80 -7.06
N ASP A 180 -1.85 9.48 -7.68
CA ASP A 180 -1.39 10.79 -7.26
C ASP A 180 -2.38 11.92 -7.65
N SER A 181 -3.48 11.56 -8.35
CA SER A 181 -4.62 12.43 -8.66
C SER A 181 -4.21 13.75 -9.32
N PRO A 182 -3.63 13.70 -10.53
CA PRO A 182 -3.21 14.91 -11.22
C PRO A 182 -4.42 15.80 -11.52
N ALA A 183 -4.24 17.13 -11.45
CA ALA A 183 -5.28 18.10 -11.77
C ALA A 183 -5.82 17.89 -13.19
N GLN A 184 -4.94 17.53 -14.11
CA GLN A 184 -5.31 17.11 -15.47
C GLN A 184 -4.50 15.87 -15.85
N TRP A 185 -5.20 14.80 -16.20
CA TRP A 185 -4.58 13.62 -16.78
C TRP A 185 -4.88 13.58 -18.28
N VAL A 186 -3.83 13.75 -19.08
CA VAL A 186 -3.92 13.81 -20.54
C VAL A 186 -3.53 12.46 -21.13
N VAL A 187 -4.48 11.79 -21.78
CA VAL A 187 -4.23 10.52 -22.47
C VAL A 187 -4.35 10.72 -23.97
N GLU A 188 -3.24 10.55 -24.67
CA GLU A 188 -3.16 10.61 -26.13
C GLU A 188 -2.44 9.37 -26.63
N ARG A 189 -3.08 8.59 -27.51
CA ARG A 189 -2.50 7.42 -28.17
C ARG A 189 -2.69 7.52 -29.68
N GLN A 190 -1.79 6.92 -30.45
CA GLN A 190 -1.72 7.05 -31.92
C GLN A 190 -3.04 6.83 -32.68
N LYS A 191 -4.03 6.14 -32.09
CA LYS A 191 -5.32 5.83 -32.76
C LYS A 191 -6.55 6.35 -32.02
N THR A 192 -6.38 7.09 -30.92
CA THR A 192 -7.49 7.58 -30.10
C THR A 192 -7.47 9.10 -30.02
N LYS A 193 -8.64 9.72 -29.90
CA LYS A 193 -8.74 11.16 -29.66
C LYS A 193 -8.07 11.47 -28.29
N LYS A 194 -7.38 12.61 -28.22
CA LYS A 194 -6.87 13.19 -26.98
C LYS A 194 -8.01 13.27 -25.95
N ARG A 195 -7.79 12.74 -24.76
CA ARG A 195 -8.71 12.83 -23.63
C ARG A 195 -8.04 13.61 -22.52
N ILE A 196 -8.81 14.48 -21.91
CA ILE A 196 -8.40 15.23 -20.71
C ILE A 196 -9.36 14.82 -19.61
N ILE A 197 -8.82 14.27 -18.52
CA ILE A 197 -9.56 13.88 -17.34
C ILE A 197 -9.11 14.79 -16.23
N GLU A 198 -10.05 15.53 -15.64
CA GLU A 198 -9.75 16.49 -14.59
C GLU A 198 -10.03 15.86 -13.22
N ASN A 199 -9.14 16.11 -12.26
CA ASN A 199 -9.31 15.76 -10.86
C ASN A 199 -9.66 14.27 -10.65
N ALA A 200 -8.94 13.37 -11.28
CA ALA A 200 -9.20 11.94 -11.15
C ALA A 200 -8.91 11.45 -9.72
N ALA A 201 -9.90 10.80 -9.11
CA ALA A 201 -9.80 10.26 -7.74
C ALA A 201 -10.27 8.80 -7.70
N VAL A 202 -9.38 7.88 -8.05
CA VAL A 202 -9.71 6.46 -8.16
C VAL A 202 -9.24 5.69 -6.94
N SER A 203 -10.20 5.17 -6.15
CA SER A 203 -9.93 4.19 -5.10
C SER A 203 -9.89 2.78 -5.68
N LEU A 204 -9.10 1.89 -5.05
CA LEU A 204 -8.97 0.51 -5.48
C LEU A 204 -9.07 -0.45 -4.29
N LEU A 205 -9.94 -1.46 -4.41
CA LEU A 205 -10.02 -2.58 -3.49
C LEU A 205 -9.64 -3.87 -4.20
N GLY A 206 -8.53 -4.48 -3.77
CA GLY A 206 -8.03 -5.73 -4.29
C GLY A 206 -8.06 -6.87 -3.28
N ALA A 207 -7.98 -8.11 -3.78
CA ALA A 207 -7.76 -9.30 -2.97
C ALA A 207 -6.74 -10.21 -3.63
N THR A 208 -5.86 -10.83 -2.83
CA THR A 208 -4.87 -11.80 -3.31
C THR A 208 -4.57 -12.86 -2.26
N THR A 209 -3.76 -13.85 -2.61
CA THR A 209 -3.18 -14.80 -1.66
C THR A 209 -1.73 -14.44 -1.38
N SER A 210 -1.22 -14.88 -0.21
CA SER A 210 0.19 -14.68 0.16
C SER A 210 1.11 -15.29 -0.89
N ASP A 211 0.87 -16.55 -1.24
CA ASP A 211 1.70 -17.33 -2.17
C ASP A 211 1.81 -16.65 -3.55
N TRP A 212 0.67 -16.15 -4.06
CA TRP A 212 0.64 -15.45 -5.35
C TRP A 212 1.34 -14.09 -5.31
N LEU A 213 1.28 -13.41 -4.17
CA LEU A 213 2.00 -12.15 -4.00
C LEU A 213 3.51 -12.39 -3.94
N GLU A 214 3.94 -13.45 -3.23
CA GLU A 214 5.34 -13.89 -3.14
C GLU A 214 5.91 -14.25 -4.52
N ASP A 215 5.16 -15.00 -5.33
CA ASP A 215 5.60 -15.44 -6.65
C ASP A 215 5.70 -14.30 -7.67
N ARG A 216 4.91 -13.23 -7.53
CA ARG A 216 4.79 -12.16 -8.52
C ARG A 216 5.47 -10.85 -8.15
N VAL A 217 5.55 -10.54 -6.86
CA VAL A 217 6.18 -9.28 -6.42
C VAL A 217 7.69 -9.42 -6.43
N LYS A 218 8.33 -8.67 -7.30
CA LYS A 218 9.79 -8.56 -7.36
C LYS A 218 10.24 -7.38 -6.49
N SER A 219 11.46 -7.45 -5.96
CA SER A 219 12.06 -6.35 -5.17
C SER A 219 12.05 -5.01 -5.92
N LYS A 220 12.09 -5.02 -7.25
CA LYS A 220 11.95 -3.82 -8.08
C LYS A 220 10.56 -3.19 -8.03
N ASP A 221 9.51 -3.98 -7.85
CA ASP A 221 8.12 -3.50 -7.77
C ASP A 221 7.83 -2.82 -6.42
N LEU A 222 8.45 -3.30 -5.35
CA LEU A 222 8.42 -2.65 -4.03
C LEU A 222 9.17 -1.31 -4.07
N ARG A 223 10.36 -1.27 -4.69
CA ARG A 223 11.18 -0.05 -4.82
C ARG A 223 10.67 0.90 -5.90
N GLY A 224 9.97 0.38 -6.92
CA GLY A 224 9.49 1.15 -8.08
C GLY A 224 8.29 2.06 -7.82
N GLY A 225 7.85 2.22 -6.57
CA GLY A 225 6.81 3.16 -6.17
C GLY A 225 5.37 2.74 -6.46
N PHE A 226 5.11 1.80 -7.37
CA PHE A 226 3.74 1.33 -7.66
C PHE A 226 3.11 0.62 -6.45
N LEU A 227 3.77 -0.41 -5.91
CA LEU A 227 3.26 -1.14 -4.75
C LEU A 227 3.32 -0.32 -3.45
N ALA A 228 4.15 0.70 -3.40
CA ALA A 228 4.22 1.64 -2.28
C ALA A 228 2.93 2.46 -2.05
N ARG A 229 2.01 2.46 -3.00
CA ARG A 229 0.72 3.14 -2.94
C ARG A 229 -0.40 2.27 -2.35
N PHE A 230 -0.12 0.99 -2.13
CA PHE A 230 -1.11 0.05 -1.63
C PHE A 230 -1.00 -0.14 -0.12
N LEU A 231 -2.13 -0.13 0.54
CA LEU A 231 -2.29 -0.49 1.93
C LEU A 231 -2.62 -1.98 2.01
N PHE A 232 -1.65 -2.78 2.44
CA PHE A 232 -1.80 -4.23 2.53
C PHE A 232 -2.42 -4.64 3.86
N LEU A 233 -3.48 -5.44 3.80
CA LEU A 233 -4.21 -5.95 4.97
C LEU A 233 -4.15 -7.48 5.01
N PRO A 234 -3.09 -8.05 5.60
CA PRO A 234 -2.99 -9.49 5.76
C PRO A 234 -3.85 -9.98 6.93
N ALA A 235 -4.50 -11.14 6.76
CA ALA A 235 -5.15 -11.85 7.84
C ALA A 235 -4.79 -13.34 7.83
N ARG A 236 -4.60 -13.91 9.03
CA ARG A 236 -4.23 -15.32 9.23
C ARG A 236 -5.34 -16.14 9.89
N LYS A 237 -6.34 -15.48 10.47
CA LYS A 237 -7.46 -16.13 11.17
C LYS A 237 -8.77 -15.57 10.66
N ARG A 238 -9.77 -16.44 10.56
CA ARG A 238 -11.15 -16.03 10.29
C ARG A 238 -11.75 -15.31 11.50
N GLY A 239 -12.79 -14.54 11.25
CA GLY A 239 -13.69 -14.05 12.26
C GLY A 239 -14.53 -15.19 12.89
N PRO A 240 -15.35 -14.86 13.88
CA PRO A 240 -16.28 -15.81 14.49
C PRO A 240 -17.19 -16.45 13.45
N ARG A 241 -17.51 -17.74 13.64
CA ARG A 241 -18.40 -18.46 12.73
C ARG A 241 -19.81 -17.88 12.80
N VAL A 242 -20.37 -17.51 11.67
CA VAL A 242 -21.78 -17.12 11.56
C VAL A 242 -22.63 -18.38 11.63
N THR A 243 -23.37 -18.54 12.71
CA THR A 243 -24.23 -19.72 12.98
C THR A 243 -25.70 -19.44 12.74
N LYS A 244 -26.12 -18.19 12.75
CA LYS A 244 -27.51 -17.78 12.49
C LYS A 244 -27.70 -17.54 10.99
N ARG A 245 -28.89 -17.84 10.48
CA ARG A 245 -29.28 -17.30 9.18
C ARG A 245 -29.16 -15.78 9.27
N PRO A 246 -28.47 -15.12 8.31
CA PRO A 246 -28.39 -13.66 8.32
C PRO A 246 -29.83 -13.12 8.33
N GLY A 247 -30.26 -12.61 9.47
CA GLY A 247 -31.41 -11.71 9.51
C GLY A 247 -30.99 -10.52 8.67
N ILE A 248 -31.73 -10.22 7.61
CA ILE A 248 -31.53 -8.96 6.89
C ILE A 248 -31.86 -7.88 7.90
N THR A 249 -30.84 -7.31 8.53
CA THR A 249 -30.97 -6.16 9.40
C THR A 249 -31.13 -4.95 8.47
N HIS A 250 -32.32 -4.88 7.87
CA HIS A 250 -32.68 -3.89 6.84
C HIS A 250 -32.42 -2.47 7.38
N ALA A 251 -32.71 -2.26 8.68
CA ALA A 251 -32.48 -0.97 9.34
C ALA A 251 -30.98 -0.56 9.35
N ILE A 252 -30.05 -1.47 9.67
CA ILE A 252 -28.61 -1.15 9.68
C ILE A 252 -28.13 -0.86 8.25
N ALA A 253 -28.57 -1.66 7.27
CA ALA A 253 -28.21 -1.43 5.88
C ALA A 253 -28.71 -0.08 5.36
N LEU A 254 -29.93 0.35 5.75
CA LEU A 254 -30.46 1.67 5.42
C LEU A 254 -29.66 2.79 6.08
N SER A 255 -29.37 2.68 7.38
CA SER A 255 -28.54 3.67 8.09
C SER A 255 -27.15 3.82 7.48
N LEU A 256 -26.50 2.69 7.10
CA LEU A 256 -25.21 2.72 6.41
C LEU A 256 -25.33 3.38 5.02
N SER A 257 -26.43 3.09 4.29
CA SER A 257 -26.68 3.69 2.98
C SER A 257 -26.89 5.20 3.10
N ASP A 258 -27.66 5.66 4.06
CA ASP A 258 -27.94 7.08 4.26
C ASP A 258 -26.66 7.84 4.71
N HIS A 259 -25.84 7.22 5.53
CA HIS A 259 -24.53 7.77 5.88
C HIS A 259 -23.63 7.94 4.66
N LEU A 260 -23.53 6.93 3.77
CA LEU A 260 -22.74 7.02 2.54
C LEU A 260 -23.25 8.11 1.59
N LYS A 261 -24.58 8.30 1.49
CA LYS A 261 -25.16 9.39 0.71
C LYS A 261 -24.75 10.75 1.28
N ALA A 262 -24.86 10.93 2.60
CA ALA A 262 -24.44 12.16 3.25
C ALA A 262 -22.93 12.43 3.06
N VAL A 263 -22.09 11.40 3.06
CA VAL A 263 -20.65 11.51 2.74
C VAL A 263 -20.43 11.93 1.29
N ALA A 264 -21.21 11.41 0.35
CA ALA A 264 -21.10 11.74 -1.07
C ALA A 264 -21.58 13.16 -1.44
N GLU A 265 -22.35 13.79 -0.54
CA GLU A 265 -22.82 15.19 -0.67
C GLU A 265 -21.80 16.21 -0.14
N LEU A 266 -20.73 15.77 0.51
CA LEU A 266 -19.68 16.68 0.97
C LEU A 266 -18.92 17.27 -0.22
N GLU A 267 -18.66 18.59 -0.17
CA GLU A 267 -17.94 19.32 -1.21
C GLU A 267 -17.03 20.37 -0.59
N GLY A 268 -15.83 20.53 -1.12
CA GLY A 268 -14.89 21.56 -0.71
C GLY A 268 -13.56 21.02 -0.19
N GLN A 269 -12.84 21.84 0.55
CA GLN A 269 -11.56 21.49 1.16
C GLN A 269 -11.75 21.11 2.63
N ALA A 270 -11.17 19.99 3.03
CA ALA A 270 -11.14 19.58 4.43
C ALA A 270 -10.26 20.51 5.26
N ASP A 271 -10.71 20.85 6.45
CA ASP A 271 -10.01 21.71 7.40
C ASP A 271 -9.24 20.86 8.42
N PHE A 272 -7.93 21.02 8.44
CA PHE A 272 -7.00 20.35 9.34
C PHE A 272 -6.37 21.30 10.36
N SER A 273 -6.81 22.55 10.43
CA SER A 273 -6.16 23.61 11.21
C SER A 273 -5.96 23.23 12.68
N GLU A 274 -6.95 22.61 13.32
CA GLU A 274 -6.88 22.21 14.73
C GLU A 274 -5.94 21.02 14.99
N VAL A 275 -5.67 20.20 13.99
CA VAL A 275 -4.90 18.95 14.16
C VAL A 275 -3.54 19.01 13.50
N TRP A 276 -3.23 20.07 12.75
CA TRP A 276 -2.04 20.15 11.90
C TRP A 276 -0.74 20.06 12.68
N GLU A 277 -0.61 20.82 13.77
CA GLU A 277 0.62 20.83 14.57
C GLU A 277 0.93 19.45 15.16
N GLY A 278 -0.07 18.79 15.74
CA GLY A 278 0.09 17.44 16.29
C GLY A 278 0.38 16.39 15.22
N PHE A 279 -0.18 16.55 14.03
CA PHE A 279 0.10 15.69 12.89
C PHE A 279 1.52 15.91 12.35
N ASP A 280 1.96 17.14 12.19
CA ASP A 280 3.31 17.49 11.70
C ASP A 280 4.39 16.98 12.65
N ASP A 281 4.21 17.16 13.94
CA ASP A 281 5.04 16.63 15.01
C ASP A 281 5.16 15.10 14.97
N TRP A 282 4.04 14.41 14.75
CA TRP A 282 4.04 12.95 14.59
C TRP A 282 4.75 12.54 13.30
N LEU A 283 4.49 13.21 12.18
CA LEU A 283 5.09 12.89 10.89
C LEU A 283 6.60 13.08 10.93
N TYR A 284 7.09 14.18 11.48
CA TYR A 284 8.52 14.44 11.64
C TYR A 284 9.22 13.34 12.44
N ARG A 285 8.65 12.96 13.60
CA ARG A 285 9.20 11.83 14.40
C ARG A 285 9.18 10.51 13.63
N TYR A 286 8.17 10.31 12.80
CA TYR A 286 8.04 9.11 11.98
C TYR A 286 9.11 9.07 10.87
N GLU A 287 9.39 10.19 10.23
CA GLU A 287 10.42 10.33 9.20
C GLU A 287 11.83 10.14 9.79
N VAL A 288 12.14 10.76 10.92
CA VAL A 288 13.41 10.56 11.63
C VAL A 288 13.63 9.09 11.99
N MET A 289 12.58 8.39 12.45
CA MET A 289 12.65 6.95 12.71
C MET A 289 12.92 6.15 11.43
N ALA A 290 12.32 6.52 10.31
CA ALA A 290 12.53 5.86 9.02
C ALA A 290 13.98 6.04 8.54
N GLU A 291 14.51 7.25 8.60
CA GLU A 291 15.87 7.61 8.18
C GLU A 291 16.95 6.98 9.05
N SER A 292 16.70 6.84 10.36
CA SER A 292 17.65 6.21 11.30
C SER A 292 17.78 4.69 11.16
N GLY A 293 17.21 4.09 10.11
CA GLY A 293 17.29 2.65 9.84
C GLY A 293 16.27 1.80 10.62
N GLY A 294 15.30 2.44 11.28
CA GLY A 294 14.20 1.76 11.98
C GLY A 294 13.19 1.07 11.04
N MET A 295 13.42 1.16 9.71
CA MET A 295 12.51 0.64 8.70
C MET A 295 13.23 -0.13 7.58
N PRO A 296 12.61 -1.20 7.03
CA PRO A 296 13.18 -1.93 5.90
C PRO A 296 13.35 -1.02 4.67
N PRO A 297 14.54 -0.98 4.03
CA PRO A 297 14.80 -0.14 2.86
C PRO A 297 13.87 -0.42 1.68
N GLU A 298 13.36 -1.64 1.57
CA GLU A 298 12.41 -2.05 0.53
C GLU A 298 11.08 -1.30 0.62
N LEU A 299 10.73 -0.79 1.80
CA LEU A 299 9.50 -0.06 2.07
C LEU A 299 9.67 1.46 2.07
N ALA A 300 10.85 1.99 1.74
CA ALA A 300 11.13 3.44 1.72
C ALA A 300 10.10 4.22 0.90
N GLY A 301 9.68 3.68 -0.26
CA GLY A 301 8.63 4.31 -1.08
C GLY A 301 7.25 4.38 -0.42
N MET A 302 6.94 3.48 0.51
CA MET A 302 5.70 3.52 1.31
C MET A 302 5.80 4.58 2.41
N TYR A 303 6.95 4.65 3.06
CA TYR A 303 7.19 5.61 4.14
C TYR A 303 7.22 7.05 3.65
N SER A 304 7.77 7.32 2.47
CA SER A 304 7.76 8.66 1.86
C SER A 304 6.34 9.20 1.55
N ARG A 305 5.33 8.33 1.56
CA ARG A 305 3.92 8.69 1.33
C ARG A 305 3.09 8.72 2.61
N THR A 306 3.71 8.46 3.75
CA THR A 306 3.00 8.35 5.03
C THR A 306 2.19 9.60 5.32
N GLY A 307 2.77 10.78 5.20
CA GLY A 307 2.07 12.06 5.45
C GLY A 307 0.81 12.20 4.59
N THR A 308 0.95 12.13 3.27
CA THR A 308 -0.18 12.25 2.34
C THR A 308 -1.24 11.19 2.58
N THR A 309 -0.84 9.93 2.80
CA THR A 309 -1.78 8.84 3.05
C THR A 309 -2.53 9.03 4.37
N THR A 310 -1.85 9.52 5.42
CA THR A 310 -2.47 9.79 6.72
C THR A 310 -3.50 10.90 6.63
N LEU A 311 -3.24 11.97 5.88
CA LEU A 311 -4.22 13.04 5.64
C LEU A 311 -5.46 12.52 4.90
N LYS A 312 -5.29 11.71 3.85
CA LYS A 312 -6.41 11.03 3.16
C LYS A 312 -7.23 10.17 4.12
N LEU A 313 -6.54 9.37 4.93
CA LEU A 313 -7.17 8.51 5.93
C LEU A 313 -7.88 9.33 7.03
N ALA A 314 -7.33 10.45 7.48
CA ALA A 314 -7.96 11.30 8.49
C ALA A 314 -9.31 11.84 8.01
N LEU A 315 -9.39 12.29 6.76
CA LEU A 315 -10.66 12.68 6.15
C LEU A 315 -11.65 11.50 6.07
N ILE A 316 -11.20 10.31 5.67
CA ILE A 316 -12.05 9.10 5.63
C ILE A 316 -12.51 8.71 7.05
N MET A 317 -11.65 8.81 8.06
CA MET A 317 -12.01 8.55 9.46
C MET A 317 -13.00 9.59 9.98
N GLN A 318 -12.83 10.87 9.60
CA GLN A 318 -13.79 11.92 9.93
C GLN A 318 -15.15 11.65 9.28
N ALA A 319 -15.17 11.33 7.99
CA ALA A 319 -16.37 10.94 7.28
C ALA A 319 -17.07 9.71 7.90
N SER A 320 -16.29 8.77 8.46
CA SER A 320 -16.84 7.63 9.22
C SER A 320 -17.50 8.05 10.54
N LEU A 321 -16.91 9.00 11.26
CA LEU A 321 -17.45 9.50 12.53
C LEU A 321 -18.69 10.36 12.30
N ARG A 322 -18.54 11.35 11.43
CA ARG A 322 -19.59 12.31 11.01
C ARG A 322 -19.24 12.81 9.60
N PRO A 323 -20.21 12.91 8.68
CA PRO A 323 -20.01 13.54 7.37
C PRO A 323 -19.79 15.05 7.52
N GLN A 324 -18.53 15.46 7.72
CA GLN A 324 -18.10 16.87 7.83
C GLN A 324 -16.66 17.03 7.35
N LEU A 325 -16.23 18.24 7.07
CA LEU A 325 -14.90 18.55 6.54
C LEU A 325 -13.90 19.01 7.61
N GLU A 326 -14.34 19.40 8.79
CA GLU A 326 -13.46 19.73 9.91
C GLU A 326 -12.91 18.46 10.53
N ILE A 327 -11.60 18.29 10.46
CA ILE A 327 -10.92 17.09 10.94
C ILE A 327 -10.66 17.20 12.43
N THR A 328 -11.28 16.30 13.19
CA THR A 328 -11.10 16.22 14.62
C THR A 328 -9.84 15.46 15.00
N ASP A 329 -9.30 15.74 16.18
CA ASP A 329 -8.16 15.03 16.77
C ASP A 329 -8.45 13.51 16.89
N GLU A 330 -9.69 13.13 17.14
CA GLU A 330 -10.09 11.71 17.12
C GLU A 330 -9.92 11.09 15.74
N ALA A 331 -10.35 11.73 14.68
CA ALA A 331 -10.21 11.24 13.31
C ALA A 331 -8.73 11.12 12.91
N MET A 332 -7.91 12.09 13.29
CA MET A 332 -6.47 12.08 13.06
C MET A 332 -5.80 10.92 13.79
N ARG A 333 -6.09 10.71 15.09
CA ARG A 333 -5.55 9.57 15.85
C ARG A 333 -5.95 8.22 15.26
N LYS A 334 -7.17 8.06 14.77
CA LYS A 334 -7.63 6.86 14.07
C LYS A 334 -6.82 6.62 12.79
N ALA A 335 -6.58 7.67 12.00
CA ALA A 335 -5.78 7.59 10.78
C ALA A 335 -4.32 7.19 11.08
N ILE A 336 -3.70 7.81 12.07
CA ILE A 336 -2.36 7.47 12.54
C ILE A 336 -2.30 6.02 13.00
N THR A 337 -3.24 5.58 13.83
CA THR A 337 -3.30 4.19 14.30
C THR A 337 -3.43 3.20 13.14
N PHE A 338 -4.26 3.51 12.14
CA PHE A 338 -4.47 2.65 10.99
C PHE A 338 -3.22 2.56 10.10
N ILE A 339 -2.57 3.67 9.79
CA ILE A 339 -1.36 3.66 8.95
C ILE A 339 -0.19 2.97 9.65
N GLU A 340 0.01 3.19 10.94
CA GLU A 340 1.04 2.49 11.73
C GLU A 340 0.79 0.97 11.74
N PHE A 341 -0.46 0.54 11.89
CA PHE A 341 -0.83 -0.87 11.77
C PHE A 341 -0.48 -1.40 10.38
N VAL A 342 -0.94 -0.76 9.31
CA VAL A 342 -0.68 -1.18 7.92
C VAL A 342 0.82 -1.31 7.67
N HIS A 343 1.61 -0.33 8.05
CA HIS A 343 3.06 -0.38 7.89
C HIS A 343 3.69 -1.53 8.68
N SER A 344 3.23 -1.77 9.92
CA SER A 344 3.75 -2.84 10.77
C SER A 344 3.47 -4.23 10.19
N VAL A 345 2.27 -4.45 9.63
CA VAL A 345 1.92 -5.74 9.03
C VAL A 345 2.54 -5.92 7.66
N THR A 346 2.69 -4.83 6.88
CA THR A 346 3.37 -4.86 5.58
C THR A 346 4.84 -5.22 5.75
N ALA A 347 5.53 -4.62 6.71
CA ALA A 347 6.93 -4.94 7.01
C ALA A 347 7.12 -6.42 7.35
N LYS A 348 6.17 -7.04 8.08
CA LYS A 348 6.20 -8.48 8.37
C LYS A 348 5.95 -9.35 7.14
N VAL A 349 4.98 -8.95 6.32
CA VAL A 349 4.66 -9.68 5.09
C VAL A 349 5.84 -9.61 4.11
N THR A 350 6.41 -8.42 3.91
CA THR A 350 7.58 -8.25 3.01
C THR A 350 8.85 -8.82 3.60
N GLY A 351 9.07 -8.75 4.90
CA GLY A 351 10.19 -9.42 5.59
C GLY A 351 10.09 -10.94 5.44
N SER A 352 8.91 -11.53 5.65
CA SER A 352 8.71 -12.97 5.41
C SER A 352 8.92 -13.35 3.93
N PHE A 353 8.63 -12.47 2.97
CA PHE A 353 8.94 -12.70 1.56
C PHE A 353 10.44 -12.69 1.29
N ALA A 354 11.18 -11.77 1.92
CA ALA A 354 12.62 -11.72 1.79
C ALA A 354 13.29 -12.94 2.44
N ASP A 355 12.86 -13.31 3.65
CA ASP A 355 13.36 -14.47 4.37
C ASP A 355 12.97 -15.78 3.67
N ASP A 356 11.73 -15.92 3.22
CA ASP A 356 11.26 -17.08 2.50
C ASP A 356 11.89 -17.15 1.09
N TRP A 357 12.02 -16.02 0.39
CA TRP A 357 12.76 -15.97 -0.88
C TRP A 357 14.21 -16.38 -0.70
N PHE A 358 14.88 -15.86 0.32
CA PHE A 358 16.28 -16.17 0.59
C PHE A 358 16.44 -17.62 1.01
N GLY A 359 15.57 -18.14 1.88
CA GLY A 359 15.49 -19.54 2.25
C GLY A 359 15.24 -20.45 1.04
N LYS A 360 14.33 -20.07 0.14
CA LYS A 360 14.11 -20.79 -1.14
C LYS A 360 15.37 -20.77 -2.01
N GLN A 361 16.11 -19.66 -2.07
CA GLN A 361 17.37 -19.62 -2.83
C GLN A 361 18.47 -20.47 -2.20
N LEU A 362 18.57 -20.51 -0.87
CA LEU A 362 19.49 -21.42 -0.17
C LEU A 362 19.19 -22.88 -0.52
N ASN A 363 17.92 -23.28 -0.44
CA ASN A 363 17.48 -24.65 -0.78
C ASN A 363 17.70 -24.98 -2.25
N ARG A 364 17.41 -24.05 -3.16
CA ARG A 364 17.67 -24.24 -4.61
C ARG A 364 19.16 -24.40 -4.92
N ALA A 365 20.01 -23.61 -4.27
CA ALA A 365 21.46 -23.74 -4.47
C ALA A 365 21.98 -25.08 -3.93
N ARG A 366 21.50 -25.53 -2.76
CA ARG A 366 21.84 -26.83 -2.20
C ARG A 366 21.37 -27.97 -3.11
N GLN A 367 20.11 -27.95 -3.54
CA GLN A 367 19.53 -28.96 -4.41
C GLN A 367 20.32 -29.06 -5.73
N PHE A 368 20.61 -27.92 -6.37
CA PHE A 368 21.43 -27.90 -7.58
C PHE A 368 22.80 -28.53 -7.36
N LEU A 369 23.49 -28.19 -6.27
CA LEU A 369 24.78 -28.77 -5.96
C LEU A 369 24.67 -30.30 -5.72
N GLN A 370 23.61 -30.77 -5.04
CA GLN A 370 23.34 -32.21 -4.87
C GLN A 370 23.11 -32.90 -6.21
N ASP A 371 22.31 -32.34 -7.09
CA ASP A 371 22.01 -32.87 -8.43
C ASP A 371 23.27 -32.91 -9.32
N GLN A 372 24.25 -32.04 -9.07
CA GLN A 372 25.58 -32.05 -9.76
C GLN A 372 26.62 -32.93 -9.07
N GLY A 373 26.20 -33.83 -8.16
CA GLY A 373 27.13 -34.74 -7.48
C GLY A 373 27.91 -34.09 -6.33
N GLY A 374 27.40 -32.99 -5.75
CA GLY A 374 27.97 -32.31 -4.61
C GLY A 374 28.94 -31.16 -4.94
N GLU A 375 29.23 -30.94 -6.22
CA GLU A 375 30.19 -29.94 -6.66
C GLU A 375 29.69 -29.20 -7.92
N ALA A 376 29.86 -27.88 -7.98
CA ALA A 376 29.62 -27.09 -9.19
C ALA A 376 30.50 -25.83 -9.22
N SER A 377 30.79 -25.33 -10.42
CA SER A 377 31.46 -24.05 -10.58
C SER A 377 30.54 -22.88 -10.28
N ARG A 378 31.16 -21.73 -9.94
CA ARG A 378 30.42 -20.49 -9.75
C ARG A 378 29.57 -20.11 -10.96
N GLU A 379 30.08 -20.35 -12.16
CA GLU A 379 29.41 -20.00 -13.40
C GLU A 379 28.17 -20.86 -13.64
N GLU A 380 28.25 -22.16 -13.41
CA GLU A 380 27.13 -23.10 -13.51
C GLU A 380 26.02 -22.73 -12.50
N LEU A 381 26.39 -22.50 -11.25
CA LEU A 381 25.45 -22.12 -10.22
C LEU A 381 24.79 -20.76 -10.54
N PHE A 382 25.56 -19.79 -11.00
CA PHE A 382 25.04 -18.47 -11.40
C PHE A 382 24.03 -18.59 -12.56
N ARG A 383 24.35 -19.38 -13.56
CA ARG A 383 23.46 -19.64 -14.72
C ARG A 383 22.17 -20.34 -14.32
N TYR A 384 22.26 -21.31 -13.40
CA TYR A 384 21.09 -22.00 -12.88
C TYR A 384 20.20 -21.12 -12.02
N MET A 385 20.80 -20.37 -11.10
CA MET A 385 20.05 -19.56 -10.13
C MET A 385 19.32 -18.37 -10.76
N ARG A 386 19.85 -17.80 -11.84
CA ARG A 386 19.30 -16.63 -12.57
C ARG A 386 18.98 -15.45 -11.65
N ILE A 387 19.83 -15.19 -10.67
CA ILE A 387 19.71 -14.09 -9.72
C ILE A 387 20.88 -13.12 -9.87
N GLU A 388 20.75 -11.92 -9.34
CA GLU A 388 21.82 -10.91 -9.35
C GLU A 388 23.08 -11.43 -8.65
N LYS A 389 24.26 -11.05 -9.16
CA LYS A 389 25.56 -11.48 -8.62
C LYS A 389 25.69 -11.26 -7.11
N ARG A 390 25.31 -10.08 -6.62
CA ARG A 390 25.31 -9.77 -5.18
C ARG A 390 24.45 -10.71 -4.35
N ARG A 391 23.31 -11.13 -4.87
CA ARG A 391 22.40 -12.05 -4.19
C ARG A 391 22.94 -13.47 -4.19
N LEU A 392 23.57 -13.88 -5.28
CA LEU A 392 24.27 -15.18 -5.31
C LEU A 392 25.39 -15.20 -4.27
N ASP A 393 26.19 -14.13 -4.20
CA ASP A 393 27.29 -14.05 -3.24
C ASP A 393 26.78 -14.13 -1.79
N ALA A 394 25.63 -13.49 -1.46
CA ALA A 394 25.00 -13.60 -0.16
C ALA A 394 24.49 -15.03 0.14
N VAL A 395 23.87 -15.70 -0.83
CA VAL A 395 23.43 -17.10 -0.70
C VAL A 395 24.61 -18.04 -0.42
N ILE A 396 25.69 -17.89 -1.18
CA ILE A 396 26.90 -18.70 -1.02
C ILE A 396 27.56 -18.47 0.34
N GLU A 397 27.67 -17.21 0.76
CA GLU A 397 28.27 -16.86 2.05
C GLU A 397 27.47 -17.46 3.21
N THR A 398 26.14 -17.34 3.16
CA THR A 398 25.26 -17.93 4.18
C THR A 398 25.38 -19.47 4.22
N LEU A 399 25.41 -20.15 3.08
CA LEU A 399 25.62 -21.60 3.04
C LEU A 399 27.00 -22.00 3.61
N ARG A 400 28.01 -21.16 3.41
CA ARG A 400 29.35 -21.37 3.98
C ARG A 400 29.35 -21.18 5.48
N GLU A 401 28.74 -20.09 5.99
CA GLU A 401 28.62 -19.80 7.43
C GLU A 401 27.81 -20.87 8.16
N GLN A 402 26.79 -21.44 7.52
CA GLN A 402 26.01 -22.56 8.06
C GLN A 402 26.74 -23.92 7.99
N GLY A 403 27.94 -23.97 7.44
CA GLY A 403 28.74 -25.19 7.34
C GLY A 403 28.27 -26.18 6.25
N PHE A 404 27.41 -25.77 5.34
CA PHE A 404 26.93 -26.61 4.25
C PHE A 404 27.80 -26.57 3.00
N LEU A 405 28.66 -25.55 2.87
CA LEU A 405 29.40 -25.31 1.62
C LEU A 405 30.86 -24.93 1.89
N GLN A 406 31.76 -25.50 1.10
CA GLN A 406 33.16 -25.13 1.02
C GLN A 406 33.47 -24.49 -0.35
N ILE A 407 34.27 -23.43 -0.33
CA ILE A 407 34.74 -22.77 -1.55
C ILE A 407 36.15 -23.27 -1.88
N GLY A 408 36.32 -23.78 -3.10
CA GLY A 408 37.58 -24.28 -3.60
C GLY A 408 37.96 -23.72 -4.96
N LYS A 409 39.10 -24.16 -5.48
CA LYS A 409 39.52 -23.92 -6.87
C LYS A 409 39.37 -25.21 -7.64
N GLY A 410 38.79 -25.15 -8.84
CA GLY A 410 38.67 -26.26 -9.76
C GLY A 410 39.99 -26.49 -10.56
N GLU A 411 40.03 -27.53 -11.39
CA GLU A 411 41.16 -27.83 -12.26
C GLU A 411 41.32 -26.74 -13.31
N SER A 412 42.58 -26.37 -13.55
CA SER A 412 42.91 -25.32 -14.53
C SER A 412 43.10 -25.97 -15.93
N THR A 413 42.30 -25.52 -16.88
CA THR A 413 42.42 -25.93 -18.29
C THR A 413 43.20 -24.94 -19.17
N GLY A 414 44.17 -24.21 -18.58
CA GLY A 414 45.05 -23.28 -19.30
C GLY A 414 44.81 -21.80 -18.99
N GLY A 415 44.00 -21.46 -17.93
CA GLY A 415 43.70 -20.14 -17.47
C GLY A 415 43.64 -20.03 -15.95
N ARG A 416 43.04 -18.95 -15.42
CA ARG A 416 42.80 -18.80 -13.97
C ARG A 416 41.81 -19.89 -13.52
N PRO A 417 42.16 -20.72 -12.50
CA PRO A 417 41.28 -21.77 -12.01
C PRO A 417 39.90 -21.27 -11.65
N PRO A 418 38.80 -21.92 -12.07
CA PRO A 418 37.46 -21.51 -11.71
C PRO A 418 37.19 -21.68 -10.20
N THR A 419 36.37 -20.80 -9.64
CA THR A 419 35.87 -20.98 -8.28
C THR A 419 34.84 -22.09 -8.28
N VAL A 420 34.98 -23.04 -7.39
CA VAL A 420 34.12 -24.22 -7.27
C VAL A 420 33.51 -24.25 -5.87
N TYR A 421 32.26 -24.65 -5.79
CA TYR A 421 31.49 -24.82 -4.56
C TYR A 421 31.25 -26.32 -4.32
N ARG A 422 31.58 -26.78 -3.09
CA ARG A 422 31.43 -28.20 -2.68
C ARG A 422 30.50 -28.25 -1.46
N LEU A 423 29.54 -29.17 -1.48
CA LEU A 423 28.75 -29.49 -0.31
C LEU A 423 29.60 -30.22 0.73
N ILE A 424 29.47 -29.74 1.99
CA ILE A 424 30.05 -30.42 3.15
C ILE A 424 28.88 -31.12 3.84
N ASN A 425 28.83 -32.39 3.94
CA ASN A 425 27.73 -33.23 4.47
C ASN A 425 26.52 -33.33 3.52
N THR A 426 26.47 -34.36 2.77
CA THR A 426 25.27 -34.96 2.12
C THR A 426 24.58 -35.90 3.10
#